data_08dfffdbaccee5d8643117cea42ec5cf
#
_entry.id   08dfffdbaccee5d8643117cea42ec5cf
#
_cell.length_a   1.000
_cell.length_b   1.000
_cell.length_c   1.000
_cell.angle_alpha   90.00
_cell.angle_beta   90.00
_cell.angle_gamma   90.00
#
_symmetry.space_group_name_H-M   'P 1'
#
loop_
_entity.id
_entity.type
_entity.pdbx_description
1 polymer ?
#
loop_
_entity_poly.entity_id
_entity_poly.type
_entity_poly.pdbx_seq_one_letter_code
_entity_poly.pdbx_strand_id
1 'polypeptide(L)'
;MTVVFDRPLAESPEGWSASLDLVARSRRGRTVLDGNRHHGPLRVQRPFYPEGGVCHVYILHPPGGLVAGDKLDIRVQCDSDAELLLTTPSAGRVYGSNQLRLQQSQQLSIRVEAGARCEWLPQESIVFDRAEAVNRLSVSLAEGADFTGWEITCLGRPASREFFDSGSLDQRWAIYLEDRPLLLETSKFVGGSAQLQAPWGLAGATVVGTLVTTCQETSPEQVREAIEVILSELRLSAQQAGREQTESKPFEVPLVAVSALPELMVIRVFGQRAVDIKAVFTGLWRILRLAQTGQDAVAPRIWFT
;
A
#
# COMPACT_ATOMS: atom_id res chain seq x y z
N MET A 1 -5.27 17.26 21.27
CA MET A 1 -6.07 17.96 20.24
C MET A 1 -6.79 16.90 19.43
N THR A 2 -8.11 16.86 19.42
CA THR A 2 -8.88 15.80 18.78
C THR A 2 -8.77 15.98 17.29
N VAL A 3 -8.15 15.02 16.57
CA VAL A 3 -8.26 14.97 15.10
C VAL A 3 -9.74 14.75 14.81
N VAL A 4 -10.39 15.81 14.42
CA VAL A 4 -11.78 15.76 13.97
C VAL A 4 -11.77 15.07 12.62
N PHE A 5 -12.22 13.82 12.60
CA PHE A 5 -12.60 13.15 11.36
C PHE A 5 -13.85 13.86 10.83
N ASP A 6 -13.65 15.02 10.21
CA ASP A 6 -14.76 15.88 9.82
C ASP A 6 -15.12 15.65 8.34
N ARG A 7 -16.38 15.33 8.16
CA ARG A 7 -17.30 15.19 7.06
C ARG A 7 -17.55 13.77 6.53
N PRO A 8 -18.81 13.33 6.66
CA PRO A 8 -19.34 12.25 5.82
C PRO A 8 -19.17 12.63 4.34
N LEU A 9 -18.70 11.67 3.54
CA LEU A 9 -18.65 11.82 2.09
C LEU A 9 -20.06 12.17 1.60
N ALA A 10 -20.21 13.30 0.92
CA ALA A 10 -21.50 13.69 0.34
C ALA A 10 -22.02 12.58 -0.57
N GLU A 11 -23.26 12.17 -0.39
CA GLU A 11 -23.90 11.19 -1.25
C GLU A 11 -23.87 11.69 -2.69
N SER A 12 -23.20 10.95 -3.57
CA SER A 12 -23.24 11.17 -5.00
C SER A 12 -24.46 10.43 -5.56
N PRO A 13 -25.24 11.02 -6.49
CA PRO A 13 -26.39 10.36 -7.09
C PRO A 13 -26.04 9.08 -7.85
N GLU A 14 -24.76 8.83 -8.13
CA GLU A 14 -24.25 7.63 -8.78
C GLU A 14 -22.96 7.19 -8.05
N GLY A 15 -22.96 5.94 -7.58
CA GLY A 15 -21.83 5.33 -6.86
C GLY A 15 -22.13 5.02 -5.39
N TRP A 16 -21.39 4.10 -4.83
CA TRP A 16 -21.57 3.64 -3.45
C TRP A 16 -20.58 4.32 -2.52
N SER A 17 -21.06 4.69 -1.34
CA SER A 17 -20.19 5.11 -0.25
C SER A 17 -20.07 3.99 0.78
N ALA A 18 -18.85 3.66 1.15
CA ALA A 18 -18.56 2.68 2.20
C ALA A 18 -17.59 3.25 3.21
N SER A 19 -17.79 2.93 4.47
CA SER A 19 -16.87 3.29 5.54
C SER A 19 -16.52 2.10 6.41
N LEU A 20 -15.31 2.14 7.00
CA LEU A 20 -14.81 1.16 7.94
C LEU A 20 -13.99 1.85 9.02
N ASP A 21 -14.42 1.76 10.28
CA ASP A 21 -13.71 2.27 11.43
C ASP A 21 -13.20 1.11 12.27
N LEU A 22 -11.87 1.05 12.48
CA LEU A 22 -11.19 0.01 13.24
C LEU A 22 -10.46 0.61 14.44
N VAL A 23 -10.55 -0.07 15.59
CA VAL A 23 -9.76 0.28 16.79
C VAL A 23 -9.04 -0.97 17.29
N ALA A 24 -7.72 -0.91 17.30
CA ALA A 24 -6.86 -1.95 17.85
C ALA A 24 -6.32 -1.52 19.21
N ARG A 25 -6.40 -2.40 20.21
CA ARG A 25 -5.94 -2.13 21.58
C ARG A 25 -5.07 -3.24 22.12
N SER A 26 -4.04 -2.87 22.86
CA SER A 26 -3.24 -3.82 23.65
C SER A 26 -4.01 -4.26 24.88
N ARG A 27 -4.17 -5.57 25.07
CA ARG A 27 -4.81 -6.17 26.26
C ARG A 27 -4.01 -7.39 26.70
N ARG A 28 -3.38 -7.31 27.87
CA ARG A 28 -2.61 -8.41 28.48
C ARG A 28 -1.54 -8.98 27.54
N GLY A 29 -0.78 -8.11 26.88
CA GLY A 29 0.31 -8.51 25.97
C GLY A 29 -0.15 -9.03 24.61
N ARG A 30 -1.40 -8.78 24.23
CA ARG A 30 -1.96 -9.13 22.91
C ARG A 30 -2.80 -7.98 22.37
N THR A 31 -2.66 -7.67 21.12
CA THR A 31 -3.53 -6.70 20.45
C THR A 31 -4.85 -7.33 20.08
N VAL A 32 -5.95 -6.67 20.37
CA VAL A 32 -7.31 -7.08 20.01
C VAL A 32 -7.97 -6.01 19.15
N LEU A 33 -8.78 -6.43 18.18
CA LEU A 33 -9.66 -5.53 17.45
C LEU A 33 -10.88 -5.23 18.34
N ASP A 34 -10.84 -4.10 19.04
CA ASP A 34 -11.85 -3.69 20.02
C ASP A 34 -13.00 -2.90 19.40
N GLY A 35 -12.75 -2.24 18.25
CA GLY A 35 -13.74 -1.54 17.45
C GLY A 35 -13.74 -2.01 16.02
N ASN A 36 -14.94 -2.29 15.48
CA ASN A 36 -15.16 -2.65 14.09
C ASN A 36 -16.55 -2.18 13.68
N ARG A 37 -16.61 -0.98 13.11
CA ARG A 37 -17.84 -0.39 12.60
C ARG A 37 -17.73 -0.22 11.10
N HIS A 38 -18.74 -0.56 10.36
CA HIS A 38 -18.75 -0.43 8.92
C HIS A 38 -20.09 0.00 8.37
N HIS A 39 -20.05 0.71 7.26
CA HIS A 39 -21.19 1.01 6.40
C HIS A 39 -20.88 0.57 4.97
N GLY A 40 -21.89 0.15 4.23
CA GLY A 40 -21.70 -0.33 2.87
C GLY A 40 -20.98 -1.70 2.82
N PRO A 41 -20.24 -1.99 1.72
CA PRO A 41 -19.66 -3.33 1.49
C PRO A 41 -18.34 -3.61 2.22
N LEU A 42 -17.66 -2.61 2.79
CA LEU A 42 -16.41 -2.84 3.51
C LEU A 42 -16.59 -3.76 4.70
N ARG A 43 -15.70 -4.72 4.88
CA ARG A 43 -15.72 -5.72 5.96
C ARG A 43 -14.30 -6.05 6.42
N VAL A 44 -14.17 -6.69 7.57
CA VAL A 44 -12.96 -7.38 8.00
C VAL A 44 -13.25 -8.84 8.32
N GLN A 45 -12.27 -9.70 8.08
CA GLN A 45 -12.31 -11.06 8.57
C GLN A 45 -12.03 -11.09 10.08
N ARG A 46 -12.34 -12.23 10.72
CA ARG A 46 -11.90 -12.46 12.08
C ARG A 46 -10.39 -12.28 12.16
N PRO A 47 -9.87 -11.49 13.13
CA PRO A 47 -8.44 -11.30 13.30
C PRO A 47 -7.65 -12.60 13.44
N PHE A 48 -6.46 -12.64 12.89
CA PHE A 48 -5.52 -13.75 12.98
C PHE A 48 -4.33 -13.36 13.86
N TYR A 49 -3.66 -14.35 14.44
CA TYR A 49 -2.56 -14.15 15.37
C TYR A 49 -1.42 -15.15 15.14
N PRO A 50 -0.80 -15.15 13.96
CA PRO A 50 0.27 -16.10 13.65
C PRO A 50 1.57 -15.82 14.42
N GLU A 51 1.70 -14.60 14.95
CA GLU A 51 2.85 -14.10 15.69
C GLU A 51 2.56 -13.92 17.20
N GLY A 52 1.52 -14.59 17.73
CA GLY A 52 1.16 -14.51 19.14
C GLY A 52 0.42 -13.22 19.51
N GLY A 53 1.11 -12.11 19.79
CA GLY A 53 0.51 -10.84 20.24
C GLY A 53 0.02 -9.94 19.13
N VAL A 54 0.63 -10.00 17.95
CA VAL A 54 0.33 -9.12 16.80
C VAL A 54 -1.03 -9.47 16.18
N CYS A 55 -1.87 -8.47 15.97
CA CYS A 55 -3.19 -8.62 15.40
C CYS A 55 -3.15 -8.44 13.87
N HIS A 56 -3.36 -9.51 13.11
CA HIS A 56 -3.50 -9.44 11.66
C HIS A 56 -4.96 -9.25 11.27
N VAL A 57 -5.26 -8.18 10.55
CA VAL A 57 -6.60 -7.82 10.08
C VAL A 57 -6.63 -7.76 8.56
N TYR A 58 -7.56 -8.50 7.95
CA TYR A 58 -7.76 -8.52 6.50
C TYR A 58 -8.97 -7.68 6.15
N ILE A 59 -8.74 -6.58 5.41
CA ILE A 59 -9.79 -5.68 4.94
C ILE A 59 -10.32 -6.18 3.61
N LEU A 60 -11.63 -6.39 3.56
CA LEU A 60 -12.33 -6.91 2.39
C LEU A 60 -13.24 -5.85 1.77
N HIS A 61 -13.22 -5.81 0.45
CA HIS A 61 -14.20 -5.11 -0.36
C HIS A 61 -14.89 -6.11 -1.29
N PRO A 62 -15.96 -6.80 -0.82
CA PRO A 62 -16.61 -7.90 -1.55
C PRO A 62 -17.02 -7.59 -3.00
N PRO A 63 -17.41 -6.36 -3.39
CA PRO A 63 -17.68 -6.04 -4.80
C PRO A 63 -16.49 -6.26 -5.73
N GLY A 64 -15.27 -6.37 -5.19
CA GLY A 64 -14.06 -6.71 -5.94
C GLY A 64 -13.45 -5.57 -6.74
N GLY A 65 -13.97 -4.34 -6.64
CA GLY A 65 -13.40 -3.14 -7.26
C GLY A 65 -14.31 -1.95 -7.14
N LEU A 66 -13.76 -0.75 -7.46
CA LEU A 66 -14.48 0.51 -7.47
C LEU A 66 -14.95 0.80 -8.89
N VAL A 67 -16.21 1.24 -9.01
CA VAL A 67 -16.79 1.74 -10.24
C VAL A 67 -17.04 3.25 -10.13
N ALA A 68 -17.51 3.89 -11.20
CA ALA A 68 -17.72 5.33 -11.27
C ALA A 68 -18.53 5.88 -10.06
N GLY A 69 -17.96 6.82 -9.33
CA GLY A 69 -18.57 7.47 -8.19
C GLY A 69 -18.37 6.78 -6.84
N ASP A 70 -17.80 5.57 -6.80
CA ASP A 70 -17.56 4.82 -5.55
C ASP A 70 -16.56 5.53 -4.63
N LYS A 71 -16.87 5.50 -3.33
CA LYS A 71 -16.04 6.11 -2.29
C LYS A 71 -15.83 5.15 -1.13
N LEU A 72 -14.58 4.85 -0.83
CA LEU A 72 -14.19 4.09 0.34
C LEU A 72 -13.48 4.99 1.36
N ASP A 73 -13.94 5.00 2.60
CA ASP A 73 -13.32 5.71 3.72
C ASP A 73 -12.98 4.71 4.83
N ILE A 74 -11.69 4.53 5.08
CA ILE A 74 -11.18 3.57 6.07
C ILE A 74 -10.40 4.36 7.12
N ARG A 75 -10.77 4.17 8.39
CA ARG A 75 -10.13 4.80 9.53
C ARG A 75 -9.64 3.74 10.49
N VAL A 76 -8.40 3.88 10.92
CA VAL A 76 -7.75 2.94 11.82
C VAL A 76 -7.14 3.71 12.98
N GLN A 77 -7.49 3.29 14.19
CA GLN A 77 -6.89 3.73 15.43
C GLN A 77 -6.08 2.56 16.00
N CYS A 78 -4.79 2.73 16.14
CA CYS A 78 -3.89 1.82 16.84
C CYS A 78 -3.53 2.45 18.17
N ASP A 79 -4.21 2.02 19.24
CA ASP A 79 -4.01 2.56 20.59
C ASP A 79 -2.63 2.19 21.14
N SER A 80 -2.18 2.87 22.20
CA SER A 80 -0.84 2.69 22.78
C SER A 80 -0.48 1.22 22.99
N ASP A 81 0.76 0.87 22.67
CA ASP A 81 1.35 -0.48 22.80
C ASP A 81 0.62 -1.56 21.96
N ALA A 82 -0.25 -1.18 21.03
CA ALA A 82 -0.90 -2.13 20.14
C ALA A 82 -0.02 -2.44 18.93
N GLU A 83 -0.05 -3.69 18.47
CA GLU A 83 0.68 -4.16 17.29
C GLU A 83 -0.30 -4.68 16.25
N LEU A 84 -0.43 -3.96 15.16
CA LEU A 84 -1.45 -4.20 14.13
C LEU A 84 -0.83 -4.36 12.75
N LEU A 85 -1.16 -5.46 12.07
CA LEU A 85 -0.88 -5.64 10.65
C LEU A 85 -2.19 -5.64 9.87
N LEU A 86 -2.30 -4.74 8.91
CA LEU A 86 -3.42 -4.59 8.00
C LEU A 86 -3.01 -5.04 6.60
N THR A 87 -3.84 -5.83 5.95
CA THR A 87 -3.63 -6.24 4.55
C THR A 87 -4.96 -6.45 3.84
N THR A 88 -4.90 -6.68 2.53
CA THR A 88 -6.06 -7.05 1.69
C THR A 88 -5.90 -8.46 1.15
N PRO A 89 -6.98 -9.22 0.93
CA PRO A 89 -6.90 -10.62 0.48
C PRO A 89 -6.51 -10.78 -0.99
N SER A 90 -6.76 -9.77 -1.80
CA SER A 90 -6.52 -9.79 -3.24
C SER A 90 -6.23 -8.40 -3.77
N ALA A 91 -5.80 -8.32 -5.03
CA ALA A 91 -5.62 -7.07 -5.73
C ALA A 91 -6.90 -6.21 -5.70
N GLY A 92 -6.75 -4.94 -5.34
CA GLY A 92 -7.76 -3.92 -5.54
C GLY A 92 -7.94 -3.63 -7.02
N ARG A 93 -9.15 -3.24 -7.45
CA ARG A 93 -9.43 -2.86 -8.84
C ARG A 93 -10.15 -1.52 -8.87
N VAL A 94 -9.69 -0.63 -9.74
CA VAL A 94 -10.38 0.62 -10.05
C VAL A 94 -10.75 0.58 -11.52
N TYR A 95 -12.02 0.32 -11.81
CA TYR A 95 -12.51 0.14 -13.17
C TYR A 95 -12.62 1.48 -13.91
N GLY A 96 -12.73 1.42 -15.23
CA GLY A 96 -12.95 2.62 -16.03
C GLY A 96 -14.21 3.38 -15.58
N SER A 97 -14.11 4.71 -15.53
CA SER A 97 -15.23 5.56 -15.15
C SER A 97 -16.29 5.61 -16.26
N ASN A 98 -17.46 6.15 -15.92
CA ASN A 98 -18.56 6.35 -16.84
C ASN A 98 -18.37 7.61 -17.71
N GLN A 99 -19.36 7.92 -18.57
CA GLN A 99 -19.31 9.08 -19.45
C GLN A 99 -19.23 10.42 -18.71
N LEU A 100 -19.74 10.47 -17.46
CA LEU A 100 -19.65 11.65 -16.59
C LEU A 100 -18.30 11.79 -15.90
N ARG A 101 -17.38 10.82 -16.08
CA ARG A 101 -16.05 10.79 -15.47
C ARG A 101 -16.09 10.94 -13.94
N LEU A 102 -17.07 10.29 -13.30
CA LEU A 102 -17.19 10.33 -11.84
C LEU A 102 -15.98 9.67 -11.20
N GLN A 103 -15.39 10.36 -10.22
CA GLN A 103 -14.23 9.90 -9.49
C GLN A 103 -14.52 8.63 -8.68
N GLN A 104 -13.59 7.69 -8.69
CA GLN A 104 -13.49 6.60 -7.72
C GLN A 104 -12.46 7.00 -6.67
N SER A 105 -12.81 6.91 -5.40
CA SER A 105 -11.89 7.33 -4.35
C SER A 105 -11.76 6.31 -3.24
N GLN A 106 -10.53 6.13 -2.77
CA GLN A 106 -10.20 5.44 -1.54
C GLN A 106 -9.42 6.39 -0.64
N GLN A 107 -9.84 6.50 0.60
CA GLN A 107 -9.13 7.21 1.64
C GLN A 107 -8.87 6.26 2.80
N LEU A 108 -7.61 6.17 3.22
CA LEU A 108 -7.19 5.45 4.41
C LEU A 108 -6.52 6.43 5.36
N SER A 109 -7.05 6.51 6.58
CA SER A 109 -6.49 7.32 7.66
C SER A 109 -6.08 6.41 8.81
N ILE A 110 -4.81 6.44 9.19
CA ILE A 110 -4.24 5.62 10.26
C ILE A 110 -3.70 6.56 11.34
N ARG A 111 -4.10 6.32 12.58
CA ARG A 111 -3.53 6.95 13.75
C ARG A 111 -2.83 5.90 14.60
N VAL A 112 -1.57 6.16 14.95
CA VAL A 112 -0.74 5.25 15.75
C VAL A 112 -0.28 5.99 16.99
N GLU A 113 -0.71 5.50 18.16
CA GLU A 113 -0.37 6.08 19.45
C GLU A 113 1.02 5.62 19.93
N ALA A 114 1.52 6.27 20.98
CA ALA A 114 2.85 6.02 21.53
C ALA A 114 3.08 4.54 21.87
N GLY A 115 4.24 4.00 21.50
CA GLY A 115 4.61 2.60 21.70
C GLY A 115 3.88 1.60 20.81
N ALA A 116 2.91 2.07 20.00
CA ALA A 116 2.20 1.21 19.07
C ALA A 116 2.95 1.05 17.74
N ARG A 117 2.72 -0.08 17.09
CA ARG A 117 3.23 -0.38 15.75
C ARG A 117 2.09 -0.72 14.81
N CYS A 118 2.03 -0.07 13.67
CA CYS A 118 1.05 -0.34 12.63
C CYS A 118 1.72 -0.63 11.30
N GLU A 119 1.32 -1.71 10.66
CA GLU A 119 1.77 -2.09 9.32
C GLU A 119 0.61 -2.09 8.34
N TRP A 120 0.75 -1.36 7.23
CA TRP A 120 -0.18 -1.34 6.11
C TRP A 120 0.44 -2.02 4.90
N LEU A 121 0.10 -3.27 4.67
CA LEU A 121 0.75 -4.16 3.70
C LEU A 121 -0.28 -4.77 2.72
N PRO A 122 -0.97 -3.96 1.91
CA PRO A 122 -2.00 -4.44 0.99
C PRO A 122 -1.41 -5.23 -0.18
N GLN A 123 -2.28 -5.93 -0.88
CA GLN A 123 -2.02 -6.39 -2.24
C GLN A 123 -2.00 -5.19 -3.19
N GLU A 124 -1.62 -5.41 -4.45
CA GLU A 124 -1.57 -4.37 -5.46
C GLU A 124 -2.96 -3.79 -5.78
N SER A 125 -2.97 -2.58 -6.31
CA SER A 125 -4.15 -1.93 -6.89
C SER A 125 -3.99 -1.84 -8.41
N ILE A 126 -4.98 -2.32 -9.16
CA ILE A 126 -5.01 -2.28 -10.63
C ILE A 126 -5.92 -1.13 -11.05
N VAL A 127 -5.35 -0.13 -11.70
CA VAL A 127 -6.07 1.01 -12.25
C VAL A 127 -6.29 0.76 -13.74
N PHE A 128 -7.54 0.53 -14.11
CA PHE A 128 -7.91 0.22 -15.49
C PHE A 128 -7.94 1.48 -16.34
N ASP A 129 -7.92 1.29 -17.66
CA ASP A 129 -8.12 2.38 -18.61
C ASP A 129 -9.42 3.15 -18.31
N ARG A 130 -9.41 4.46 -18.53
CA ARG A 130 -10.51 5.40 -18.26
C ARG A 130 -10.90 5.54 -16.77
N ALA A 131 -10.12 5.03 -15.83
CA ALA A 131 -10.36 5.28 -14.41
C ALA A 131 -10.09 6.77 -14.07
N GLU A 132 -10.89 7.32 -13.17
CA GLU A 132 -10.67 8.64 -12.56
C GLU A 132 -10.40 8.42 -11.06
N ALA A 133 -9.26 7.83 -10.77
CA ALA A 133 -8.93 7.31 -9.45
C ALA A 133 -8.31 8.37 -8.54
N VAL A 134 -8.72 8.36 -7.28
CA VAL A 134 -8.09 9.11 -6.19
C VAL A 134 -7.79 8.15 -5.05
N ASN A 135 -6.51 8.04 -4.69
CA ASN A 135 -6.06 7.23 -3.56
C ASN A 135 -5.31 8.12 -2.55
N ARG A 136 -5.75 8.11 -1.30
CA ARG A 136 -5.16 8.93 -0.23
C ARG A 136 -4.82 8.06 0.96
N LEU A 137 -3.57 8.12 1.39
CA LEU A 137 -3.10 7.57 2.65
C LEU A 137 -2.67 8.72 3.55
N SER A 138 -3.24 8.78 4.75
CA SER A 138 -2.84 9.71 5.80
C SER A 138 -2.47 8.92 7.06
N VAL A 139 -1.28 9.15 7.58
CA VAL A 139 -0.78 8.50 8.80
C VAL A 139 -0.37 9.57 9.80
N SER A 140 -0.92 9.49 11.01
CA SER A 140 -0.55 10.34 12.14
C SER A 140 0.10 9.48 13.21
N LEU A 141 1.34 9.78 13.53
CA LEU A 141 2.16 9.07 14.50
C LEU A 141 2.33 9.92 15.75
N ALA A 142 2.14 9.31 16.93
CA ALA A 142 2.62 9.87 18.18
C ALA A 142 4.13 9.64 18.32
N GLU A 143 4.80 10.34 19.23
CA GLU A 143 6.21 10.09 19.55
C GLU A 143 6.40 8.64 20.02
N GLY A 144 7.41 7.95 19.48
CA GLY A 144 7.67 6.53 19.77
C GLY A 144 6.69 5.55 19.10
N ALA A 145 5.87 6.00 18.17
CA ALA A 145 5.03 5.14 17.34
C ALA A 145 5.78 4.67 16.09
N ASP A 146 5.52 3.43 15.68
CA ASP A 146 6.13 2.82 14.51
C ASP A 146 5.13 2.60 13.37
N PHE A 147 5.58 2.88 12.15
CA PHE A 147 4.81 2.64 10.94
C PHE A 147 5.68 2.04 9.82
N THR A 148 5.16 1.00 9.21
CA THR A 148 5.67 0.50 7.91
C THR A 148 4.47 0.27 6.99
N GLY A 149 4.53 0.84 5.80
CA GLY A 149 3.45 0.65 4.85
C GLY A 149 3.91 0.72 3.40
N TRP A 150 3.20 0.02 2.52
CA TRP A 150 3.42 0.13 1.09
C TRP A 150 2.13 0.23 0.30
N GLU A 151 2.26 0.71 -0.92
CA GLU A 151 1.26 0.59 -1.97
C GLU A 151 1.95 0.20 -3.28
N ILE A 152 1.32 -0.71 -4.01
CA ILE A 152 1.75 -1.17 -5.33
C ILE A 152 0.61 -0.86 -6.29
N THR A 153 0.89 -0.07 -7.31
CA THR A 153 -0.10 0.37 -8.30
C THR A 153 0.25 -0.13 -9.68
N CYS A 154 -0.66 -0.86 -10.29
CA CYS A 154 -0.57 -1.30 -11.68
C CYS A 154 -1.38 -0.33 -12.57
N LEU A 155 -0.74 0.28 -13.55
CA LEU A 155 -1.38 1.13 -14.56
C LEU A 155 -1.77 0.27 -15.76
N GLY A 156 -3.03 -0.14 -15.81
CA GLY A 156 -3.53 -1.11 -16.75
C GLY A 156 -3.17 -2.57 -16.43
N ARG A 157 -3.38 -3.44 -17.41
CA ARG A 157 -3.01 -4.88 -17.40
C ARG A 157 -2.31 -5.26 -18.71
N PRO A 158 -1.06 -4.87 -18.93
CA PRO A 158 -0.36 -5.10 -20.19
C PRO A 158 -0.31 -6.57 -20.63
N ALA A 159 -0.23 -7.51 -19.67
CA ALA A 159 -0.29 -8.95 -19.94
C ALA A 159 -1.62 -9.38 -20.59
N SER A 160 -2.69 -8.65 -20.38
CA SER A 160 -4.00 -8.83 -21.01
C SER A 160 -4.21 -7.86 -22.19
N ARG A 161 -3.18 -7.13 -22.63
CA ARG A 161 -3.23 -6.09 -23.65
C ARG A 161 -4.18 -4.93 -23.32
N GLU A 162 -4.36 -4.66 -22.03
CA GLU A 162 -5.13 -3.54 -21.54
C GLU A 162 -4.17 -2.50 -20.95
N PHE A 163 -3.94 -1.42 -21.69
CA PHE A 163 -3.02 -0.36 -21.30
C PHE A 163 -3.78 0.78 -20.61
N PHE A 164 -3.07 1.62 -19.88
CA PHE A 164 -3.62 2.81 -19.26
C PHE A 164 -3.46 3.99 -20.22
N ASP A 165 -4.33 4.04 -21.26
CA ASP A 165 -4.23 4.99 -22.34
C ASP A 165 -5.02 6.28 -22.09
N SER A 166 -5.94 6.27 -21.15
CA SER A 166 -6.75 7.41 -20.75
C SER A 166 -7.18 7.34 -19.28
N GLY A 167 -7.74 8.45 -18.77
CA GLY A 167 -8.10 8.57 -17.37
C GLY A 167 -6.98 9.16 -16.51
N SER A 168 -7.14 9.10 -15.19
CA SER A 168 -6.15 9.63 -14.25
C SER A 168 -6.14 8.88 -12.92
N LEU A 169 -4.97 8.86 -12.28
CA LEU A 169 -4.79 8.49 -10.88
C LEU A 169 -4.11 9.64 -10.14
N ASP A 170 -4.76 10.14 -9.08
CA ASP A 170 -4.18 11.07 -8.09
C ASP A 170 -3.90 10.29 -6.81
N GLN A 171 -2.63 10.00 -6.53
CA GLN A 171 -2.19 9.26 -5.35
C GLN A 171 -1.48 10.19 -4.39
N ARG A 172 -1.87 10.18 -3.12
CA ARG A 172 -1.30 11.07 -2.10
C ARG A 172 -0.93 10.31 -0.85
N TRP A 173 0.26 10.61 -0.35
CA TRP A 173 0.75 10.18 0.94
C TRP A 173 0.97 11.38 1.84
N ALA A 174 0.45 11.34 3.05
CA ALA A 174 0.66 12.34 4.08
C ALA A 174 1.00 11.63 5.40
N ILE A 175 2.23 11.77 5.86
CA ILE A 175 2.70 11.15 7.11
C ILE A 175 3.16 12.25 8.04
N TYR A 176 2.65 12.22 9.26
CA TYR A 176 2.92 13.20 10.30
C TYR A 176 3.45 12.50 11.54
N LEU A 177 4.43 13.14 12.20
CA LEU A 177 4.81 12.86 13.58
C LEU A 177 4.28 14.01 14.44
N GLU A 178 3.36 13.71 15.36
CA GLU A 178 2.52 14.71 16.01
C GLU A 178 1.82 15.59 14.97
N ASP A 179 2.06 16.89 14.97
CA ASP A 179 1.52 17.82 13.98
C ASP A 179 2.56 18.19 12.87
N ARG A 180 3.78 17.62 12.91
CA ARG A 180 4.87 17.91 11.99
C ARG A 180 4.85 16.95 10.80
N PRO A 181 4.79 17.44 9.56
CA PRO A 181 4.83 16.57 8.38
C PRO A 181 6.22 15.93 8.22
N LEU A 182 6.25 14.60 8.08
CA LEU A 182 7.44 13.83 7.70
C LEU A 182 7.49 13.60 6.19
N LEU A 183 6.34 13.33 5.58
CA LEU A 183 6.21 13.12 4.13
C LEU A 183 4.89 13.72 3.65
N LEU A 184 4.97 14.57 2.65
CA LEU A 184 3.82 15.03 1.86
C LEU A 184 4.15 14.77 0.39
N GLU A 185 3.53 13.78 -0.20
CA GLU A 185 3.79 13.38 -1.57
C GLU A 185 2.49 13.32 -2.37
N THR A 186 2.55 13.79 -3.60
CA THR A 186 1.46 13.67 -4.57
C THR A 186 2.04 13.16 -5.88
N SER A 187 1.52 12.03 -6.35
CA SER A 187 1.84 11.45 -7.63
C SER A 187 0.59 11.45 -8.50
N LYS A 188 0.66 12.09 -9.66
CA LYS A 188 -0.45 12.13 -10.61
C LYS A 188 -0.03 11.43 -11.90
N PHE A 189 -0.75 10.37 -12.26
CA PHE A 189 -0.57 9.63 -13.49
C PHE A 189 -1.75 9.92 -14.42
N VAL A 190 -1.45 10.34 -15.64
CA VAL A 190 -2.46 10.61 -16.67
C VAL A 190 -2.28 9.59 -17.79
N GLY A 191 -3.33 8.84 -18.08
CA GLY A 191 -3.33 7.81 -19.12
C GLY A 191 -2.90 8.35 -20.49
N GLY A 192 -2.05 7.60 -21.19
CA GLY A 192 -1.51 7.99 -22.50
C GLY A 192 -0.56 9.19 -22.51
N SER A 193 -0.23 9.76 -21.33
CA SER A 193 0.66 10.92 -21.26
C SER A 193 2.12 10.57 -21.52
N ALA A 194 2.90 11.56 -21.97
CA ALA A 194 4.34 11.41 -22.16
C ALA A 194 5.09 11.02 -20.87
N GLN A 195 4.59 11.40 -19.71
CA GLN A 195 5.14 11.04 -18.40
C GLN A 195 5.28 9.52 -18.21
N LEU A 196 4.34 8.72 -18.72
CA LEU A 196 4.37 7.27 -18.56
C LEU A 196 5.53 6.63 -19.32
N GLN A 197 5.96 7.21 -20.43
CA GLN A 197 6.99 6.67 -21.32
C GLN A 197 8.36 7.35 -21.18
N ALA A 198 8.39 8.60 -20.74
CA ALA A 198 9.61 9.38 -20.71
C ALA A 198 10.59 8.93 -19.60
N PRO A 199 11.91 9.01 -19.84
CA PRO A 199 12.93 8.66 -18.85
C PRO A 199 12.86 9.48 -17.55
N TRP A 200 12.33 10.70 -17.61
CA TRP A 200 12.10 11.55 -16.44
C TRP A 200 10.80 11.25 -15.69
N GLY A 201 9.98 10.36 -16.22
CA GLY A 201 8.75 9.87 -15.61
C GLY A 201 8.87 8.40 -15.22
N LEU A 202 8.00 7.55 -15.79
CA LEU A 202 8.00 6.12 -15.48
C LEU A 202 8.90 5.28 -16.40
N ALA A 203 9.50 5.87 -17.43
CA ALA A 203 10.33 5.18 -18.42
C ALA A 203 9.66 3.90 -19.03
N GLY A 204 8.34 3.93 -19.19
CA GLY A 204 7.56 2.78 -19.66
C GLY A 204 7.24 1.72 -18.61
N ALA A 205 7.60 1.93 -17.35
CA ALA A 205 7.15 1.05 -16.27
C ALA A 205 5.62 1.15 -16.09
N THR A 206 4.98 0.01 -15.93
CA THR A 206 3.53 -0.10 -15.78
C THR A 206 3.12 -0.37 -14.34
N VAL A 207 4.08 -0.62 -13.47
CA VAL A 207 3.85 -0.83 -12.04
C VAL A 207 4.74 0.08 -11.23
N VAL A 208 4.14 0.76 -10.27
CA VAL A 208 4.81 1.68 -9.33
C VAL A 208 4.58 1.19 -7.92
N GLY A 209 5.64 1.10 -7.14
CA GLY A 209 5.57 0.78 -5.72
C GLY A 209 6.20 1.87 -4.87
N THR A 210 5.58 2.17 -3.74
CA THR A 210 6.14 3.02 -2.68
C THR A 210 6.04 2.27 -1.36
N LEU A 211 7.17 2.10 -0.67
CA LEU A 211 7.25 1.62 0.70
C LEU A 211 7.80 2.73 1.58
N VAL A 212 7.18 2.93 2.72
CA VAL A 212 7.61 3.90 3.73
C VAL A 212 7.75 3.19 5.07
N THR A 213 8.81 3.52 5.80
CA THR A 213 9.04 2.99 7.16
C THR A 213 9.65 4.02 8.08
N THR A 214 9.28 3.98 9.35
CA THR A 214 9.91 4.75 10.44
C THR A 214 11.03 3.96 11.13
N CYS A 215 11.35 2.74 10.67
CA CYS A 215 12.42 1.93 11.23
C CYS A 215 13.76 2.65 11.12
N GLN A 216 14.40 2.90 12.27
CA GLN A 216 15.71 3.56 12.38
C GLN A 216 16.83 2.56 12.68
N GLU A 217 16.51 1.31 13.00
CA GLU A 217 17.45 0.25 13.35
C GLU A 217 18.21 -0.30 12.15
N THR A 218 17.76 0.06 10.93
CA THR A 218 18.41 -0.34 9.68
C THR A 218 18.87 0.91 8.92
N SER A 219 20.15 1.00 8.60
CA SER A 219 20.68 2.13 7.82
C SER A 219 20.22 2.08 6.36
N PRO A 220 20.20 3.23 5.66
CA PRO A 220 19.92 3.26 4.22
C PRO A 220 20.89 2.42 3.39
N GLU A 221 22.15 2.28 3.82
CA GLU A 221 23.16 1.43 3.18
C GLU A 221 22.80 -0.04 3.28
N GLN A 222 22.42 -0.51 4.47
CA GLN A 222 21.96 -1.88 4.68
C GLN A 222 20.70 -2.19 3.86
N VAL A 223 19.78 -1.23 3.73
CA VAL A 223 18.62 -1.37 2.87
C VAL A 223 19.02 -1.50 1.39
N ARG A 224 19.98 -0.70 0.91
CA ARG A 224 20.49 -0.81 -0.47
C ARG A 224 21.18 -2.15 -0.73
N GLU A 225 22.00 -2.62 0.20
CA GLU A 225 22.65 -3.95 0.12
C GLU A 225 21.59 -5.06 0.05
N ALA A 226 20.57 -5.00 0.90
CA ALA A 226 19.46 -5.96 0.87
C ALA A 226 18.71 -5.94 -0.46
N ILE A 227 18.47 -4.76 -1.03
CA ILE A 227 17.84 -4.61 -2.35
C ILE A 227 18.66 -5.32 -3.42
N GLU A 228 19.99 -5.13 -3.46
CA GLU A 228 20.85 -5.78 -4.45
C GLU A 228 20.78 -7.31 -4.36
N VAL A 229 20.73 -7.85 -3.14
CA VAL A 229 20.55 -9.31 -2.93
C VAL A 229 19.21 -9.76 -3.49
N ILE A 230 18.11 -9.09 -3.13
CA ILE A 230 16.76 -9.44 -3.58
C ILE A 230 16.64 -9.34 -5.12
N LEU A 231 17.19 -8.28 -5.72
CA LEU A 231 17.19 -8.13 -7.19
C LEU A 231 18.01 -9.22 -7.89
N SER A 232 19.12 -9.66 -7.28
CA SER A 232 19.92 -10.76 -7.79
C SER A 232 19.16 -12.09 -7.75
N GLU A 233 18.43 -12.36 -6.67
CA GLU A 233 17.56 -13.53 -6.55
C GLU A 233 16.42 -13.52 -7.58
N LEU A 234 15.82 -12.36 -7.83
CA LEU A 234 14.79 -12.19 -8.86
C LEU A 234 15.34 -12.49 -10.26
N ARG A 235 16.56 -12.02 -10.59
CA ARG A 235 17.23 -12.35 -11.86
C ARG A 235 17.44 -13.84 -12.02
N LEU A 236 18.02 -14.49 -11.00
CA LEU A 236 18.26 -15.94 -11.02
C LEU A 236 16.97 -16.74 -11.20
N SER A 237 15.90 -16.34 -10.48
CA SER A 237 14.59 -16.98 -10.59
C SER A 237 13.96 -16.81 -11.98
N ALA A 238 14.15 -15.64 -12.61
CA ALA A 238 13.68 -15.38 -13.96
C ALA A 238 14.42 -16.24 -15.01
N GLN A 239 15.74 -16.36 -14.87
CA GLN A 239 16.58 -17.23 -15.72
C GLN A 239 16.17 -18.69 -15.61
N GLN A 240 16.01 -19.22 -14.40
CA GLN A 240 15.58 -20.60 -14.16
C GLN A 240 14.19 -20.90 -14.71
N ALA A 241 13.29 -19.92 -14.66
CA ALA A 241 11.94 -20.05 -15.22
C ALA A 241 11.88 -19.95 -16.76
N GLY A 242 13.02 -19.76 -17.45
CA GLY A 242 13.08 -19.58 -18.89
C GLY A 242 12.39 -18.30 -19.41
N ARG A 243 12.11 -17.34 -18.53
CA ARG A 243 11.38 -16.11 -18.85
C ARG A 243 12.14 -15.18 -19.80
N GLU A 244 13.48 -15.30 -19.83
CA GLU A 244 14.31 -14.54 -20.76
C GLU A 244 14.15 -14.99 -22.22
N GLN A 245 13.60 -16.19 -22.47
CA GLN A 245 13.52 -16.79 -23.81
C GLN A 245 12.12 -16.75 -24.44
N THR A 246 11.06 -16.46 -23.68
CA THR A 246 9.67 -16.60 -24.15
C THR A 246 8.89 -15.30 -24.27
N GLU A 247 9.40 -14.20 -23.74
CA GLU A 247 8.75 -12.89 -23.83
C GLU A 247 9.41 -12.05 -24.93
N SER A 248 8.60 -11.31 -25.67
CA SER A 248 9.06 -10.35 -26.69
C SER A 248 9.93 -9.22 -26.13
N LYS A 249 10.07 -9.14 -24.82
CA LYS A 249 10.98 -8.27 -24.08
C LYS A 249 11.77 -9.09 -23.05
N PRO A 250 13.08 -8.83 -22.90
CA PRO A 250 13.88 -9.46 -21.86
C PRO A 250 13.34 -9.10 -20.46
N PHE A 251 13.56 -10.00 -19.50
CA PHE A 251 13.22 -9.71 -18.10
C PHE A 251 14.05 -8.51 -17.61
N GLU A 252 13.34 -7.45 -17.25
CA GLU A 252 13.94 -6.26 -16.65
C GLU A 252 13.69 -6.30 -15.14
N VAL A 253 14.77 -6.25 -14.35
CA VAL A 253 14.65 -6.08 -12.90
C VAL A 253 14.03 -4.72 -12.58
N PRO A 254 13.22 -4.63 -11.52
CA PRO A 254 12.69 -3.35 -11.08
C PRO A 254 13.79 -2.32 -10.80
N LEU A 255 13.52 -1.07 -11.17
CA LEU A 255 14.34 0.06 -10.75
C LEU A 255 13.96 0.45 -9.33
N VAL A 256 14.94 0.54 -8.43
CA VAL A 256 14.71 0.84 -7.01
C VAL A 256 15.48 2.08 -6.59
N ALA A 257 14.83 2.98 -5.86
CA ALA A 257 15.44 4.15 -5.25
C ALA A 257 15.12 4.22 -3.75
N VAL A 258 16.13 4.56 -2.94
CA VAL A 258 16.02 4.72 -1.49
C VAL A 258 16.28 6.17 -1.13
N SER A 259 15.33 6.81 -0.48
CA SER A 259 15.44 8.16 0.07
C SER A 259 15.34 8.09 1.60
N ALA A 260 16.41 8.51 2.28
CA ALA A 260 16.42 8.62 3.73
C ALA A 260 16.07 10.06 4.15
N LEU A 261 15.09 10.17 5.02
CA LEU A 261 14.70 11.39 5.71
C LEU A 261 15.03 11.22 7.20
N PRO A 262 15.08 12.27 8.03
CA PRO A 262 15.54 12.16 9.42
C PRO A 262 14.83 11.08 10.25
N GLU A 263 13.55 10.84 10.03
CA GLU A 263 12.72 9.91 10.82
C GLU A 263 11.91 8.95 9.95
N LEU A 264 12.24 8.90 8.66
CA LEU A 264 11.47 8.15 7.67
C LEU A 264 12.38 7.69 6.53
N MET A 265 12.17 6.48 6.07
CA MET A 265 12.78 6.00 4.83
C MET A 265 11.71 5.73 3.79
N VAL A 266 11.94 6.16 2.56
CA VAL A 266 11.04 5.96 1.42
C VAL A 266 11.76 5.14 0.36
N ILE A 267 11.20 4.00 0.00
CA ILE A 267 11.69 3.13 -1.06
C ILE A 267 10.70 3.16 -2.22
N ARG A 268 11.14 3.58 -3.40
CA ARG A 268 10.33 3.60 -4.62
C ARG A 268 10.82 2.56 -5.60
N VAL A 269 9.88 1.85 -6.18
CA VAL A 269 10.17 0.76 -7.12
C VAL A 269 9.32 0.93 -8.37
N PHE A 270 9.95 0.90 -9.54
CA PHE A 270 9.29 0.91 -10.84
C PHE A 270 9.59 -0.38 -11.57
N GLY A 271 8.58 -0.98 -12.19
CA GLY A 271 8.76 -2.24 -12.91
C GLY A 271 7.59 -2.57 -13.83
N GLN A 272 7.65 -3.78 -14.39
CA GLN A 272 6.61 -4.28 -15.31
C GLN A 272 5.62 -5.22 -14.63
N ARG A 273 5.95 -5.74 -13.43
CA ARG A 273 5.18 -6.80 -12.77
C ARG A 273 5.03 -6.52 -11.28
N ALA A 274 3.79 -6.56 -10.81
CA ALA A 274 3.50 -6.36 -9.39
C ALA A 274 4.17 -7.41 -8.48
N VAL A 275 4.28 -8.66 -8.95
CA VAL A 275 4.90 -9.75 -8.20
C VAL A 275 6.37 -9.47 -7.87
N ASP A 276 7.11 -8.83 -8.77
CA ASP A 276 8.53 -8.51 -8.57
C ASP A 276 8.68 -7.38 -7.54
N ILE A 277 7.84 -6.34 -7.64
CA ILE A 277 7.79 -5.26 -6.63
C ILE A 277 7.36 -5.80 -5.27
N LYS A 278 6.36 -6.68 -5.24
CA LYS A 278 5.90 -7.35 -4.02
C LYS A 278 7.02 -8.17 -3.37
N ALA A 279 7.84 -8.86 -4.17
CA ALA A 279 8.99 -9.61 -3.66
C ALA A 279 10.03 -8.69 -3.02
N VAL A 280 10.35 -7.55 -3.67
CA VAL A 280 11.24 -6.52 -3.10
C VAL A 280 10.69 -6.01 -1.77
N PHE A 281 9.43 -5.61 -1.72
CA PHE A 281 8.83 -5.06 -0.50
C PHE A 281 8.69 -6.10 0.61
N THR A 282 8.34 -7.33 0.28
CA THR A 282 8.25 -8.40 1.28
C THR A 282 9.64 -8.78 1.84
N GLY A 283 10.67 -8.80 0.99
CA GLY A 283 12.05 -9.03 1.43
C GLY A 283 12.54 -7.93 2.36
N LEU A 284 12.33 -6.67 1.98
CA LEU A 284 12.69 -5.51 2.81
C LEU A 284 11.91 -5.50 4.13
N TRP A 285 10.60 -5.71 4.09
CA TRP A 285 9.76 -5.76 5.29
C TRP A 285 10.26 -6.79 6.31
N ARG A 286 10.70 -7.98 5.87
CA ARG A 286 11.26 -8.98 6.76
C ARG A 286 12.51 -8.49 7.48
N ILE A 287 13.40 -7.81 6.76
CA ILE A 287 14.64 -7.26 7.32
C ILE A 287 14.34 -6.13 8.30
N LEU A 288 13.49 -5.18 7.89
CA LEU A 288 13.09 -4.06 8.72
C LEU A 288 12.37 -4.53 9.99
N ARG A 289 11.45 -5.48 9.86
CA ARG A 289 10.70 -6.05 10.99
C ARG A 289 11.63 -6.75 11.99
N LEU A 290 12.57 -7.57 11.50
CA LEU A 290 13.55 -8.24 12.34
C LEU A 290 14.44 -7.25 13.08
N ALA A 291 14.93 -6.21 12.40
CA ALA A 291 15.76 -5.18 13.00
C ALA A 291 14.99 -4.43 14.11
N GLN A 292 13.75 -4.03 13.84
CA GLN A 292 12.92 -3.25 14.73
C GLN A 292 12.40 -4.02 15.96
N THR A 293 12.11 -5.31 15.82
CA THR A 293 11.42 -6.10 16.84
C THR A 293 12.24 -7.24 17.41
N GLY A 294 13.34 -7.61 16.77
CA GLY A 294 14.08 -8.83 17.07
C GLY A 294 13.34 -10.13 16.72
N GLN A 295 12.20 -10.03 16.00
CA GLN A 295 11.37 -11.18 15.63
C GLN A 295 11.18 -11.27 14.12
N ASP A 296 11.18 -12.50 13.61
CA ASP A 296 10.92 -12.75 12.20
C ASP A 296 9.49 -12.32 11.81
N ALA A 297 9.38 -11.71 10.65
CA ALA A 297 8.10 -11.34 10.09
C ALA A 297 7.34 -12.57 9.59
N VAL A 298 6.10 -12.75 10.01
CA VAL A 298 5.22 -13.83 9.56
C VAL A 298 4.26 -13.29 8.50
N ALA A 299 4.49 -13.69 7.26
CA ALA A 299 3.66 -13.26 6.14
C ALA A 299 2.20 -13.69 6.32
N PRO A 300 1.22 -12.80 6.08
CA PRO A 300 -0.19 -13.15 6.14
C PRO A 300 -0.51 -14.33 5.22
N ARG A 301 -1.17 -15.35 5.77
CA ARG A 301 -1.50 -16.58 5.03
C ARG A 301 -2.27 -16.28 3.74
N ILE A 302 -3.10 -15.25 3.74
CA ILE A 302 -3.92 -14.86 2.59
C ILE A 302 -3.10 -14.45 1.35
N TRP A 303 -1.81 -14.14 1.50
CA TRP A 303 -0.96 -13.79 0.36
C TRP A 303 -0.61 -14.97 -0.54
N PHE A 304 -0.87 -16.19 -0.07
CA PHE A 304 -0.51 -17.46 -0.75
C PHE A 304 -1.75 -18.27 -1.19
N THR A 305 -2.93 -17.65 -1.19
CA THR A 305 -4.20 -18.32 -1.52
C THR A 305 -4.83 -17.80 -2.80
#